data_8acd9f9ed297ae9db3660aebbe8e9cd2
#
_entry.id   8acd9f9ed297ae9db3660aebbe8e9cd2
#
_cell.length_a   1.000
_cell.length_b   1.000
_cell.length_c   1.000
_cell.angle_alpha   90.00
_cell.angle_beta   90.00
_cell.angle_gamma   90.00
#
_symmetry.space_group_name_H-M   'P 1'
#
loop_
_entity.id
_entity.type
_entity.pdbx_description
1 polymer ?
#
loop_
_entity_poly.entity_id
_entity_poly.type
_entity_poly.pdbx_seq_one_letter_code
_entity_poly.pdbx_strand_id
1 'polypeptide(L)'
;MIALLLRDLRLATRAGGGFGLGLAFFLLVAVLVPLGVGPDAATLSRIAPGVLWVGALLACLLSLDRIFALDFEDGSLDLLATAPIPLEGVVAVKALAHWLVTGLPLTLLSPVLGVLLNLSGPGYLWLVLSLALGTPALSLIGAFGAALTVGLKRGGLLLSLLVLPLYMPTLIFGAEAVRRGAEGQAALTPLLLLAGITAGVVALLPFAAAAAIRVNLR
;
A
#
# COMPACT_ATOMS: atom_id res chain seq x y z
N MET A 1 -10.77 2.60 19.70
CA MET A 1 -9.76 2.40 18.63
C MET A 1 -9.37 0.94 18.45
N ILE A 2 -8.95 0.19 19.51
CA ILE A 2 -8.59 -1.24 19.38
C ILE A 2 -9.76 -2.09 18.88
N ALA A 3 -10.98 -1.85 19.38
CA ALA A 3 -12.17 -2.57 18.92
C ALA A 3 -12.46 -2.34 17.43
N LEU A 4 -12.25 -1.10 16.93
CA LEU A 4 -12.38 -0.77 15.51
C LEU A 4 -11.35 -1.53 14.67
N LEU A 5 -10.08 -1.54 15.10
CA LEU A 5 -9.03 -2.30 14.42
C LEU A 5 -9.36 -3.78 14.30
N LEU A 6 -9.77 -4.39 15.43
CA LEU A 6 -10.15 -5.82 15.46
C LEU A 6 -11.37 -6.11 14.58
N ARG A 7 -12.36 -5.21 14.54
CA ARG A 7 -13.50 -5.31 13.63
C ARG A 7 -13.03 -5.33 12.18
N ASP A 8 -12.23 -4.34 11.79
CA ASP A 8 -11.79 -4.19 10.40
C ASP A 8 -10.88 -5.36 9.95
N LEU A 9 -10.00 -5.85 10.84
CA LEU A 9 -9.21 -7.06 10.58
C LEU A 9 -10.10 -8.30 10.38
N ARG A 10 -11.15 -8.47 11.19
CA ARG A 10 -12.10 -9.59 11.03
C ARG A 10 -12.90 -9.48 9.73
N LEU A 11 -13.33 -8.27 9.36
CA LEU A 11 -14.04 -8.05 8.11
C LEU A 11 -13.14 -8.36 6.91
N ALA A 12 -11.90 -7.89 6.90
CA ALA A 12 -10.95 -8.15 5.84
C ALA A 12 -10.67 -9.65 5.62
N THR A 13 -10.62 -10.44 6.71
CA THR A 13 -10.36 -11.88 6.62
C THR A 13 -11.59 -12.72 6.29
N ARG A 14 -12.80 -12.29 6.69
CA ARG A 14 -14.04 -13.05 6.52
C ARG A 14 -14.75 -12.79 5.20
N ALA A 15 -14.67 -11.59 4.68
CA ALA A 15 -15.44 -11.16 3.50
C ALA A 15 -14.88 -11.69 2.16
N GLY A 16 -13.89 -12.61 2.18
CA GLY A 16 -13.27 -13.15 0.94
C GLY A 16 -12.70 -12.06 0.03
N GLY A 17 -12.58 -10.84 0.57
CA GLY A 17 -12.36 -9.67 -0.24
C GLY A 17 -10.97 -9.10 -0.07
N GLY A 18 -10.38 -8.59 -1.10
CA GLY A 18 -9.22 -7.71 -1.09
C GLY A 18 -7.88 -8.32 -0.66
N PHE A 19 -7.82 -8.94 0.53
CA PHE A 19 -6.59 -9.50 1.08
C PHE A 19 -5.92 -10.53 0.14
N GLY A 20 -6.65 -11.59 -0.20
CA GLY A 20 -6.12 -12.63 -1.08
C GLY A 20 -5.89 -12.14 -2.51
N LEU A 21 -6.69 -11.18 -2.99
CA LEU A 21 -6.59 -10.65 -4.35
C LEU A 21 -5.29 -9.86 -4.53
N GLY A 22 -4.92 -8.99 -3.59
CA GLY A 22 -3.67 -8.23 -3.66
C GLY A 22 -2.44 -9.14 -3.64
N LEU A 23 -2.40 -10.13 -2.73
CA LEU A 23 -1.31 -11.12 -2.67
C LEU A 23 -1.24 -11.98 -3.93
N ALA A 24 -2.38 -12.47 -4.42
CA ALA A 24 -2.44 -13.24 -5.67
C ALA A 24 -1.96 -12.42 -6.87
N PHE A 25 -2.35 -11.14 -6.94
CA PHE A 25 -1.88 -10.24 -7.98
C PHE A 25 -0.36 -10.01 -7.90
N PHE A 26 0.18 -9.78 -6.71
CA PHE A 26 1.63 -9.59 -6.52
C PHE A 26 2.42 -10.84 -6.94
N LEU A 27 1.95 -12.03 -6.53
CA LEU A 27 2.52 -13.30 -6.97
C LEU A 27 2.43 -13.46 -8.50
N LEU A 28 1.27 -13.15 -9.08
CA LEU A 28 1.04 -13.26 -10.52
C LEU A 28 2.00 -12.36 -11.30
N VAL A 29 2.18 -11.10 -10.89
CA VAL A 29 3.15 -10.18 -11.52
C VAL A 29 4.55 -10.76 -11.46
N ALA A 30 5.00 -11.26 -10.30
CA ALA A 30 6.34 -11.81 -10.13
C ALA A 30 6.58 -13.09 -10.95
N VAL A 31 5.53 -13.90 -11.20
CA VAL A 31 5.61 -15.10 -12.03
C VAL A 31 5.53 -14.76 -13.53
N LEU A 32 4.65 -13.84 -13.92
CA LEU A 32 4.46 -13.51 -15.34
C LEU A 32 5.64 -12.75 -15.93
N VAL A 33 6.36 -11.93 -15.15
CA VAL A 33 7.49 -11.15 -15.66
C VAL A 33 8.61 -12.04 -16.20
N PRO A 34 9.13 -13.06 -15.48
CA PRO A 34 10.12 -13.99 -16.06
C PRO A 34 9.63 -14.72 -17.30
N LEU A 35 8.34 -15.05 -17.37
CA LEU A 35 7.75 -15.72 -18.54
C LEU A 35 7.67 -14.81 -19.75
N GLY A 36 7.44 -13.51 -19.55
CA GLY A 36 7.33 -12.51 -20.62
C GLY A 36 8.67 -11.95 -21.10
N VAL A 37 9.62 -11.75 -20.16
CA VAL A 37 10.94 -11.17 -20.45
C VAL A 37 11.95 -12.24 -20.87
N GLY A 38 11.73 -13.49 -20.48
CA GLY A 38 12.65 -14.60 -20.67
C GLY A 38 13.50 -14.91 -19.44
N PRO A 39 14.20 -16.06 -19.43
CA PRO A 39 14.89 -16.60 -18.25
C PRO A 39 16.29 -16.02 -18.03
N ASP A 40 16.66 -14.91 -18.69
CA ASP A 40 17.98 -14.30 -18.51
C ASP A 40 18.14 -13.71 -17.10
N ALA A 41 18.99 -14.35 -16.29
CA ALA A 41 19.20 -14.02 -14.91
C ALA A 41 19.72 -12.57 -14.70
N ALA A 42 20.53 -12.05 -15.62
CA ALA A 42 21.08 -10.69 -15.54
C ALA A 42 19.99 -9.64 -15.77
N THR A 43 19.13 -9.88 -16.74
CA THR A 43 17.97 -9.00 -17.02
C THR A 43 16.98 -9.03 -15.87
N LEU A 44 16.62 -10.22 -15.38
CA LEU A 44 15.69 -10.37 -14.25
C LEU A 44 16.20 -9.65 -13.00
N SER A 45 17.48 -9.85 -12.64
CA SER A 45 18.10 -9.20 -11.48
C SER A 45 18.04 -7.66 -11.57
N ARG A 46 18.26 -7.12 -12.77
CA ARG A 46 18.24 -5.67 -13.01
C ARG A 46 16.85 -5.05 -12.87
N ILE A 47 15.81 -5.74 -13.33
CA ILE A 47 14.44 -5.23 -13.27
C ILE A 47 13.71 -5.57 -11.97
N ALA A 48 14.21 -6.56 -11.19
CA ALA A 48 13.59 -7.05 -9.96
C ALA A 48 13.16 -5.94 -8.99
N PRO A 49 14.00 -4.91 -8.67
CA PRO A 49 13.62 -3.84 -7.76
C PRO A 49 12.35 -3.10 -8.21
N GLY A 50 12.30 -2.73 -9.48
CA GLY A 50 11.14 -2.02 -10.06
C GLY A 50 9.89 -2.90 -10.12
N VAL A 51 10.03 -4.14 -10.57
CA VAL A 51 8.91 -5.09 -10.69
C VAL A 51 8.28 -5.38 -9.33
N LEU A 52 9.10 -5.64 -8.30
CA LEU A 52 8.62 -5.92 -6.94
C LEU A 52 7.90 -4.70 -6.35
N TRP A 53 8.42 -3.49 -6.53
CA TRP A 53 7.78 -2.29 -6.04
C TRP A 53 6.50 -1.93 -6.80
N VAL A 54 6.49 -2.03 -8.13
CA VAL A 54 5.28 -1.82 -8.94
C VAL A 54 4.22 -2.86 -8.60
N GLY A 55 4.62 -4.13 -8.46
CA GLY A 55 3.71 -5.20 -8.06
C GLY A 55 3.09 -4.95 -6.69
N ALA A 56 3.88 -4.54 -5.68
CA ALA A 56 3.40 -4.22 -4.34
C ALA A 56 2.46 -3.01 -4.34
N LEU A 57 2.80 -1.95 -5.10
CA LEU A 57 1.96 -0.76 -5.27
C LEU A 57 0.60 -1.11 -5.87
N LEU A 58 0.59 -1.85 -6.98
CA LEU A 58 -0.65 -2.25 -7.65
C LEU A 58 -1.48 -3.22 -6.78
N ALA A 59 -0.82 -4.12 -6.04
CA ALA A 59 -1.48 -4.99 -5.08
C ALA A 59 -2.16 -4.21 -3.96
N CYS A 60 -1.52 -3.17 -3.41
CA CYS A 60 -2.14 -2.25 -2.46
C CYS A 60 -3.36 -1.56 -3.07
N LEU A 61 -3.23 -1.07 -4.32
CA LEU A 61 -4.29 -0.32 -5.00
C LEU A 61 -5.58 -1.14 -5.17
N LEU A 62 -5.47 -2.46 -5.39
CA LEU A 62 -6.61 -3.37 -5.60
C LEU A 62 -7.54 -3.51 -4.39
N SER A 63 -7.11 -3.14 -3.21
CA SER A 63 -7.89 -3.30 -1.97
C SER A 63 -8.36 -1.98 -1.35
N LEU A 64 -7.99 -0.83 -1.95
CA LEU A 64 -8.25 0.49 -1.37
C LEU A 64 -9.71 0.91 -1.37
N ASP A 65 -10.46 0.58 -2.41
CA ASP A 65 -11.85 0.94 -2.58
C ASP A 65 -12.73 0.47 -1.41
N ARG A 66 -12.33 -0.61 -0.74
CA ARG A 66 -13.06 -1.23 0.38
C ARG A 66 -12.83 -0.57 1.73
N ILE A 67 -11.84 0.31 1.88
CA ILE A 67 -11.46 0.90 3.18
C ILE A 67 -12.64 1.63 3.85
N PHE A 68 -13.42 2.38 3.06
CA PHE A 68 -14.58 3.15 3.55
C PHE A 68 -15.90 2.74 2.90
N ALA A 69 -15.88 2.03 1.76
CA ALA A 69 -17.09 1.73 0.99
C ALA A 69 -18.12 0.95 1.80
N LEU A 70 -17.72 -0.10 2.50
CA LEU A 70 -18.64 -0.90 3.32
C LEU A 70 -19.27 -0.08 4.45
N ASP A 71 -18.47 0.73 5.14
CA ASP A 71 -18.98 1.58 6.23
C ASP A 71 -19.86 2.72 5.71
N PHE A 72 -19.67 3.15 4.47
CA PHE A 72 -20.53 4.13 3.81
C PHE A 72 -21.88 3.49 3.40
N GLU A 73 -21.83 2.29 2.81
CA GLU A 73 -23.02 1.57 2.34
C GLU A 73 -23.96 1.15 3.48
N ASP A 74 -23.40 0.77 4.64
CA ASP A 74 -24.19 0.35 5.81
C ASP A 74 -24.52 1.51 6.79
N GLY A 75 -24.07 2.74 6.49
CA GLY A 75 -24.28 3.93 7.31
C GLY A 75 -23.40 4.01 8.58
N SER A 76 -22.51 3.06 8.81
CA SER A 76 -21.62 3.09 9.98
C SER A 76 -20.59 4.20 9.91
N LEU A 77 -20.25 4.70 8.71
CA LEU A 77 -19.34 5.83 8.52
C LEU A 77 -19.92 7.13 9.14
N ASP A 78 -21.24 7.38 9.02
CA ASP A 78 -21.93 8.51 9.65
C ASP A 78 -21.86 8.42 11.18
N LEU A 79 -22.06 7.21 11.72
CA LEU A 79 -21.95 6.97 13.15
C LEU A 79 -20.52 7.20 13.66
N LEU A 80 -19.51 6.77 12.90
CA LEU A 80 -18.10 7.04 13.23
C LEU A 80 -17.75 8.52 13.16
N ALA A 81 -18.32 9.26 12.20
CA ALA A 81 -18.08 10.68 12.03
C ALA A 81 -18.73 11.53 13.15
N THR A 82 -19.81 11.06 13.76
CA THR A 82 -20.53 11.73 14.85
C THR A 82 -20.16 11.21 16.24
N ALA A 83 -19.39 10.12 16.33
CA ALA A 83 -18.94 9.53 17.59
C ALA A 83 -17.97 10.46 18.35
N PRO A 84 -17.89 10.35 19.70
CA PRO A 84 -16.95 11.14 20.50
C PRO A 84 -15.50 10.65 20.41
N ILE A 85 -15.06 10.33 19.19
CA ILE A 85 -13.69 9.90 18.86
C ILE A 85 -13.17 10.74 17.68
N PRO A 86 -11.87 11.09 17.65
CA PRO A 86 -11.33 11.87 16.56
C PRO A 86 -11.38 11.08 15.25
N LEU A 87 -11.99 11.65 14.23
CA LEU A 87 -12.15 11.00 12.91
C LEU A 87 -10.78 10.72 12.26
N GLU A 88 -9.79 11.56 12.52
CA GLU A 88 -8.39 11.36 12.12
C GLU A 88 -7.84 10.03 12.68
N GLY A 89 -8.19 9.72 13.92
CA GLY A 89 -7.85 8.44 14.55
C GLY A 89 -8.57 7.26 13.90
N VAL A 90 -9.84 7.43 13.49
CA VAL A 90 -10.58 6.41 12.73
C VAL A 90 -9.87 6.11 11.41
N VAL A 91 -9.49 7.16 10.66
CA VAL A 91 -8.72 7.02 9.40
C VAL A 91 -7.40 6.29 9.63
N ALA A 92 -6.64 6.70 10.66
CA ALA A 92 -5.36 6.07 10.97
C ALA A 92 -5.51 4.57 11.30
N VAL A 93 -6.54 4.21 12.06
CA VAL A 93 -6.83 2.80 12.40
C VAL A 93 -7.23 2.00 11.17
N LYS A 94 -8.04 2.55 10.27
CA LYS A 94 -8.43 1.89 9.02
C LYS A 94 -7.24 1.71 8.06
N ALA A 95 -6.39 2.72 7.94
CA ALA A 95 -5.16 2.60 7.16
C ALA A 95 -4.20 1.57 7.78
N LEU A 96 -4.10 1.52 9.12
CA LEU A 96 -3.33 0.50 9.83
C LEU A 96 -3.91 -0.91 9.60
N ALA A 97 -5.23 -1.08 9.65
CA ALA A 97 -5.88 -2.35 9.34
C ALA A 97 -5.57 -2.79 7.90
N HIS A 98 -5.68 -1.88 6.93
CA HIS A 98 -5.31 -2.16 5.54
C HIS A 98 -3.83 -2.54 5.40
N TRP A 99 -2.93 -1.82 6.07
CA TRP A 99 -1.50 -2.15 6.04
C TRP A 99 -1.21 -3.54 6.63
N LEU A 100 -1.80 -3.87 7.77
CA LEU A 100 -1.62 -5.19 8.40
C LEU A 100 -2.12 -6.34 7.53
N VAL A 101 -3.19 -6.10 6.77
CA VAL A 101 -3.82 -7.12 5.93
C VAL A 101 -3.19 -7.17 4.53
N THR A 102 -2.66 -6.08 4.02
CA THR A 102 -2.11 -5.99 2.66
C THR A 102 -0.61 -5.71 2.68
N GLY A 103 -0.17 -4.57 3.20
CA GLY A 103 1.22 -4.12 3.12
C GLY A 103 2.21 -5.03 3.84
N LEU A 104 1.87 -5.48 5.05
CA LEU A 104 2.72 -6.38 5.82
C LEU A 104 2.89 -7.75 5.15
N PRO A 105 1.82 -8.44 4.70
CA PRO A 105 1.97 -9.70 3.96
C PRO A 105 2.74 -9.56 2.64
N LEU A 106 2.57 -8.46 1.89
CA LEU A 106 3.36 -8.18 0.69
C LEU A 106 4.85 -8.05 1.03
N THR A 107 5.17 -7.34 2.11
CA THR A 107 6.55 -7.20 2.59
C THR A 107 7.16 -8.54 2.97
N LEU A 108 6.40 -9.39 3.68
CA LEU A 108 6.85 -10.72 4.09
C LEU A 108 7.01 -11.70 2.92
N LEU A 109 6.17 -11.58 1.89
CA LEU A 109 6.23 -12.41 0.69
C LEU A 109 7.33 -11.95 -0.29
N SER A 110 7.70 -10.67 -0.25
CA SER A 110 8.62 -10.07 -1.22
C SER A 110 9.98 -10.78 -1.36
N PRO A 111 10.64 -11.33 -0.31
CA PRO A 111 11.88 -12.08 -0.47
C PRO A 111 11.69 -13.36 -1.33
N VAL A 112 10.58 -14.05 -1.16
CA VAL A 112 10.29 -15.26 -1.96
C VAL A 112 10.15 -14.88 -3.44
N LEU A 113 9.46 -13.77 -3.73
CA LEU A 113 9.32 -13.26 -5.10
C LEU A 113 10.64 -12.69 -5.65
N GLY A 114 11.50 -12.17 -4.77
CA GLY A 114 12.86 -11.76 -5.11
C GLY A 114 13.71 -12.94 -5.66
N VAL A 115 13.51 -14.16 -5.15
CA VAL A 115 14.17 -15.37 -5.69
C VAL A 115 13.73 -15.65 -7.13
N LEU A 116 12.42 -15.54 -7.42
CA LEU A 116 11.89 -15.74 -8.78
C LEU A 116 12.44 -14.73 -9.78
N LEU A 117 12.73 -13.51 -9.33
CA LEU A 117 13.31 -12.44 -10.16
C LEU A 117 14.83 -12.36 -10.07
N ASN A 118 15.47 -13.37 -9.50
CA ASN A 118 16.92 -13.47 -9.36
C ASN A 118 17.56 -12.20 -8.71
N LEU A 119 16.88 -11.63 -7.69
CA LEU A 119 17.39 -10.47 -6.97
C LEU A 119 18.73 -10.82 -6.30
N SER A 120 19.74 -9.97 -6.41
CA SER A 120 21.05 -10.21 -5.79
C SER A 120 20.97 -10.21 -4.25
N GLY A 121 21.84 -10.99 -3.58
CA GLY A 121 21.82 -11.20 -2.13
C GLY A 121 21.75 -9.91 -1.29
N PRO A 122 22.60 -8.88 -1.55
CA PRO A 122 22.56 -7.61 -0.82
C PRO A 122 21.21 -6.87 -0.97
N GLY A 123 20.49 -7.05 -2.07
CA GLY A 123 19.22 -6.38 -2.36
C GLY A 123 18.08 -6.81 -1.43
N TYR A 124 18.10 -8.00 -0.85
CA TYR A 124 17.00 -8.52 -0.01
C TYR A 124 16.75 -7.67 1.24
N LEU A 125 17.81 -7.27 1.94
CA LEU A 125 17.68 -6.40 3.11
C LEU A 125 16.97 -5.10 2.75
N TRP A 126 17.40 -4.47 1.66
CA TRP A 126 16.84 -3.20 1.20
C TRP A 126 15.42 -3.34 0.67
N LEU A 127 15.09 -4.49 0.07
CA LEU A 127 13.74 -4.82 -0.35
C LEU A 127 12.79 -4.84 0.85
N VAL A 128 13.13 -5.61 1.88
CA VAL A 128 12.30 -5.71 3.09
C VAL A 128 12.21 -4.37 3.82
N LEU A 129 13.33 -3.66 4.01
CA LEU A 129 13.34 -2.36 4.69
C LEU A 129 12.54 -1.30 3.92
N SER A 130 12.72 -1.22 2.61
CA SER A 130 12.00 -0.22 1.82
C SER A 130 10.50 -0.50 1.75
N LEU A 131 10.08 -1.76 1.59
CA LEU A 131 8.67 -2.12 1.62
C LEU A 131 8.06 -1.94 3.02
N ALA A 132 8.76 -2.31 4.09
CA ALA A 132 8.28 -2.09 5.46
C ALA A 132 8.06 -0.61 5.78
N LEU A 133 8.93 0.28 5.26
CA LEU A 133 8.79 1.73 5.40
C LEU A 133 7.75 2.33 4.45
N GLY A 134 7.70 1.88 3.20
CA GLY A 134 6.88 2.52 2.18
C GLY A 134 5.44 2.02 2.13
N THR A 135 5.16 0.76 2.46
CA THR A 135 3.78 0.23 2.40
C THR A 135 2.82 0.87 3.40
N PRO A 136 3.23 1.35 4.61
CA PRO A 136 2.37 2.19 5.44
C PRO A 136 1.97 3.50 4.76
N ALA A 137 2.90 4.14 4.03
CA ALA A 137 2.59 5.34 3.25
C ALA A 137 1.59 5.04 2.13
N LEU A 138 1.76 3.92 1.39
CA LEU A 138 0.79 3.50 0.38
C LEU A 138 -0.61 3.30 0.98
N SER A 139 -0.72 2.67 2.16
CA SER A 139 -2.00 2.47 2.85
C SER A 139 -2.67 3.78 3.25
N LEU A 140 -1.91 4.76 3.74
CA LEU A 140 -2.45 6.06 4.16
C LEU A 140 -2.81 6.96 2.98
N ILE A 141 -1.97 7.01 1.93
CA ILE A 141 -2.29 7.72 0.69
C ILE A 141 -3.54 7.10 0.05
N GLY A 142 -3.64 5.76 0.07
CA GLY A 142 -4.81 5.04 -0.40
C GLY A 142 -6.06 5.36 0.42
N ALA A 143 -5.97 5.40 1.74
CA ALA A 143 -7.08 5.78 2.62
C ALA A 143 -7.53 7.23 2.35
N PHE A 144 -6.60 8.15 2.11
CA PHE A 144 -6.94 9.51 1.70
C PHE A 144 -7.70 9.55 0.36
N GLY A 145 -7.22 8.82 -0.65
CA GLY A 145 -7.92 8.70 -1.93
C GLY A 145 -9.31 8.08 -1.79
N ALA A 146 -9.44 7.02 -0.99
CA ALA A 146 -10.73 6.39 -0.69
C ALA A 146 -11.69 7.34 0.03
N ALA A 147 -11.18 8.17 0.97
CA ALA A 147 -11.97 9.20 1.65
C ALA A 147 -12.49 10.28 0.69
N LEU A 148 -11.71 10.65 -0.33
CA LEU A 148 -12.13 11.63 -1.34
C LEU A 148 -13.17 11.09 -2.31
N THR A 149 -13.18 9.78 -2.53
CA THR A 149 -14.03 9.14 -3.55
C THR A 149 -15.21 8.35 -2.96
N VAL A 150 -15.34 8.32 -1.63
CA VAL A 150 -16.45 7.66 -0.95
C VAL A 150 -17.79 8.28 -1.37
N GLY A 151 -18.79 7.44 -1.65
CA GLY A 151 -20.11 7.88 -2.13
C GLY A 151 -20.19 8.17 -3.63
N LEU A 152 -19.10 8.14 -4.39
CA LEU A 152 -19.13 8.35 -5.83
C LEU A 152 -19.44 7.05 -6.58
N LYS A 153 -20.39 7.09 -7.56
CA LYS A 153 -20.81 5.92 -8.36
C LYS A 153 -19.67 5.18 -9.08
N ARG A 154 -18.55 5.85 -9.36
CA ARG A 154 -17.33 5.30 -10.00
C ARG A 154 -16.09 5.56 -9.14
N GLY A 155 -16.24 5.53 -7.83
CA GLY A 155 -15.20 5.85 -6.87
C GLY A 155 -13.87 5.12 -7.12
N GLY A 156 -13.90 3.82 -7.44
CA GLY A 156 -12.69 3.01 -7.66
C GLY A 156 -11.81 3.48 -8.81
N LEU A 157 -12.39 3.92 -9.94
CA LEU A 157 -11.61 4.47 -11.06
C LEU A 157 -10.99 5.83 -10.71
N LEU A 158 -11.78 6.71 -10.08
CA LEU A 158 -11.30 8.02 -9.64
C LEU A 158 -10.23 7.89 -8.56
N LEU A 159 -10.39 6.94 -7.64
CA LEU A 159 -9.42 6.60 -6.62
C LEU A 159 -8.07 6.24 -7.24
N SER A 160 -8.07 5.31 -8.19
CA SER A 160 -6.83 4.88 -8.86
C SER A 160 -6.14 6.04 -9.59
N LEU A 161 -6.92 6.87 -10.31
CA LEU A 161 -6.39 8.01 -11.04
C LEU A 161 -5.77 9.08 -10.12
N LEU A 162 -6.37 9.28 -8.95
CA LEU A 162 -5.91 10.26 -7.96
C LEU A 162 -4.71 9.74 -7.16
N VAL A 163 -4.73 8.46 -6.77
CA VAL A 163 -3.72 7.88 -5.88
C VAL A 163 -2.42 7.53 -6.61
N LEU A 164 -2.48 7.10 -7.88
CA LEU A 164 -1.28 6.72 -8.64
C LEU A 164 -0.20 7.81 -8.68
N PRO A 165 -0.49 9.08 -9.01
CA PRO A 165 0.53 10.13 -8.96
C PRO A 165 1.12 10.35 -7.55
N LEU A 166 0.30 10.20 -6.50
CA LEU A 166 0.75 10.37 -5.12
C LEU A 166 1.65 9.20 -4.66
N TYR A 167 1.53 8.03 -5.29
CA TYR A 167 2.37 6.88 -5.02
C TYR A 167 3.77 6.99 -5.65
N MET A 168 3.93 7.81 -6.71
CA MET A 168 5.17 7.89 -7.48
C MET A 168 6.42 8.17 -6.63
N PRO A 169 6.44 9.14 -5.70
CA PRO A 169 7.62 9.38 -4.89
C PRO A 169 8.01 8.15 -4.03
N THR A 170 7.01 7.48 -3.43
CA THR A 170 7.22 6.27 -2.62
C THR A 170 7.78 5.14 -3.47
N LEU A 171 7.24 4.93 -4.67
CA LEU A 171 7.73 3.94 -5.63
C LEU A 171 9.17 4.22 -6.05
N ILE A 172 9.47 5.45 -6.45
CA ILE A 172 10.80 5.83 -6.97
C ILE A 172 11.86 5.59 -5.90
N PHE A 173 11.70 6.14 -4.70
CA PHE A 173 12.72 6.01 -3.65
C PHE A 173 12.79 4.60 -3.07
N GLY A 174 11.66 3.89 -3.02
CA GLY A 174 11.63 2.50 -2.59
C GLY A 174 12.37 1.57 -3.54
N ALA A 175 12.06 1.62 -4.83
CA ALA A 175 12.73 0.82 -5.87
C ALA A 175 14.21 1.18 -5.98
N GLU A 176 14.56 2.48 -5.87
CA GLU A 176 15.94 2.95 -5.92
C GLU A 176 16.78 2.45 -4.74
N ALA A 177 16.19 2.37 -3.53
CA ALA A 177 16.87 1.81 -2.36
C ALA A 177 17.22 0.33 -2.60
N VAL A 178 16.30 -0.45 -3.17
CA VAL A 178 16.55 -1.86 -3.50
C VAL A 178 17.60 -1.99 -4.60
N ARG A 179 17.50 -1.20 -5.67
CA ARG A 179 18.45 -1.21 -6.79
C ARG A 179 19.88 -0.94 -6.33
N ARG A 180 20.07 0.16 -5.59
CA ARG A 180 21.40 0.52 -5.05
C ARG A 180 21.94 -0.56 -4.13
N GLY A 181 21.09 -1.08 -3.23
CA GLY A 181 21.50 -2.17 -2.34
C GLY A 181 21.88 -3.43 -3.10
N ALA A 182 21.16 -3.78 -4.16
CA ALA A 182 21.45 -4.92 -5.01
C ALA A 182 22.79 -4.78 -5.77
N GLU A 183 23.14 -3.55 -6.13
CA GLU A 183 24.40 -3.20 -6.80
C GLU A 183 25.57 -2.93 -5.82
N GLY A 184 25.36 -3.09 -4.50
CA GLY A 184 26.38 -2.80 -3.47
C GLY A 184 26.67 -1.31 -3.29
N GLN A 185 25.79 -0.42 -3.75
CA GLN A 185 25.93 1.03 -3.66
C GLN A 185 25.27 1.57 -2.38
N ALA A 186 25.49 2.87 -2.06
CA ALA A 186 24.87 3.53 -0.92
C ALA A 186 23.35 3.67 -1.07
N ALA A 187 22.60 2.76 -0.46
CA ALA A 187 21.14 2.71 -0.50
C ALA A 187 20.46 3.50 0.64
N LEU A 188 21.24 4.03 1.59
CA LEU A 188 20.69 4.74 2.76
C LEU A 188 19.98 6.04 2.36
N THR A 189 20.53 6.80 1.40
CA THR A 189 19.91 8.08 0.98
C THR A 189 18.49 7.92 0.45
N PRO A 190 18.19 7.05 -0.55
CA PRO A 190 16.82 6.85 -0.98
C PRO A 190 15.93 6.27 0.12
N LEU A 191 16.46 5.43 1.01
CA LEU A 191 15.69 4.91 2.14
C LEU A 191 15.31 6.02 3.13
N LEU A 192 16.19 6.96 3.44
CA LEU A 192 15.89 8.11 4.30
C LEU A 192 14.86 9.05 3.66
N LEU A 193 14.94 9.27 2.34
CA LEU A 193 13.92 10.04 1.61
C LEU A 193 12.55 9.35 1.68
N LEU A 194 12.51 8.03 1.49
CA LEU A 194 11.31 7.24 1.66
C LEU A 194 10.76 7.34 3.09
N ALA A 195 11.62 7.25 4.11
CA ALA A 195 11.23 7.43 5.51
C ALA A 195 10.65 8.82 5.78
N GLY A 196 11.25 9.87 5.21
CA GLY A 196 10.74 11.25 5.29
C GLY A 196 9.36 11.40 4.65
N ILE A 197 9.14 10.80 3.46
CA ILE A 197 7.84 10.77 2.81
C ILE A 197 6.82 10.06 3.71
N THR A 198 7.15 8.89 4.21
CA THR A 198 6.27 8.11 5.10
C THR A 198 5.92 8.88 6.36
N ALA A 199 6.90 9.53 6.99
CA ALA A 199 6.66 10.36 8.16
C ALA A 199 5.72 11.54 7.86
N GLY A 200 5.93 12.23 6.73
CA GLY A 200 5.05 13.31 6.28
C GLY A 200 3.63 12.83 6.00
N VAL A 201 3.49 11.68 5.33
CA VAL A 201 2.20 11.05 5.05
C VAL A 201 1.48 10.68 6.35
N VAL A 202 2.17 10.04 7.30
CA VAL A 202 1.61 9.67 8.61
C VAL A 202 1.16 10.89 9.41
N ALA A 203 1.92 11.98 9.34
CA ALA A 203 1.61 13.20 10.08
C ALA A 203 0.43 13.99 9.48
N LEU A 204 0.25 14.00 8.16
CA LEU A 204 -0.67 14.91 7.47
C LEU A 204 -1.94 14.25 6.95
N LEU A 205 -1.82 13.05 6.35
CA LEU A 205 -2.94 12.46 5.60
C LEU A 205 -4.13 12.00 6.46
N PRO A 206 -3.98 11.58 7.73
CA PRO A 206 -5.17 11.29 8.55
C PRO A 206 -6.08 12.51 8.72
N PHE A 207 -5.51 13.72 8.86
CA PHE A 207 -6.28 14.97 8.97
C PHE A 207 -6.94 15.34 7.64
N ALA A 208 -6.21 15.22 6.52
CA ALA A 208 -6.75 15.50 5.19
C ALA A 208 -7.88 14.54 4.82
N ALA A 209 -7.73 13.24 5.10
CA ALA A 209 -8.75 12.22 4.87
C ALA A 209 -10.00 12.44 5.75
N ALA A 210 -9.81 12.78 7.03
CA ALA A 210 -10.92 13.11 7.91
C ALA A 210 -11.70 14.34 7.42
N ALA A 211 -11.00 15.37 6.93
CA ALA A 211 -11.65 16.55 6.32
C ALA A 211 -12.45 16.15 5.06
N ALA A 212 -11.91 15.29 4.21
CA ALA A 212 -12.60 14.79 3.01
C ALA A 212 -13.89 14.02 3.37
N ILE A 213 -13.84 13.13 4.37
CA ILE A 213 -15.02 12.40 4.85
C ILE A 213 -16.09 13.38 5.37
N ARG A 214 -15.71 14.38 6.18
CA ARG A 214 -16.67 15.39 6.70
C ARG A 214 -17.36 16.17 5.60
N VAL A 215 -16.70 16.40 4.46
CA VAL A 215 -17.30 17.09 3.30
C VAL A 215 -18.26 16.16 2.56
N ASN A 216 -17.91 14.89 2.39
CA ASN A 216 -18.71 13.92 1.63
C ASN A 216 -19.96 13.40 2.38
N LEU A 217 -20.01 13.56 3.71
CA LEU A 217 -21.17 13.18 4.55
C LEU A 217 -22.16 14.36 4.79
N ARG A 218 -21.92 15.54 4.20
CA ARG A 218 -22.84 16.69 4.26
C ARG A 218 -23.79 16.70 3.09
#